data_c218ab133c7dc1d461471c281e0279e0
#
_entry.id   c218ab133c7dc1d461471c281e0279e0
#
_cell.length_a   1.000
_cell.length_b   1.000
_cell.length_c   1.000
_cell.angle_alpha   90.00
_cell.angle_beta   90.00
_cell.angle_gamma   90.00
#
_symmetry.space_group_name_H-M   'P 1'
#
loop_
_entity.id
_entity.type
_entity.pdbx_description
1 polymer ?
#
loop_
_entity_poly.entity_id
_entity_poly.type
_entity_poly.pdbx_seq_one_letter_code
_entity_poly.pdbx_strand_id
1 'polypeptide(L)'
;YNYIAGTTANAGLMAFTKALSNGSTANGIRVLGINPGFTTSDRLITMMKGKAKEQFNDESRWEELFKDLPFQRAAKAEEVADLTTFLVSPRCDYISGTIIAIDAGHANH
;
A
#
# COMPACT_ATOMS: atom_id res chain seq x y z
N TYR A 1 -10.54 -9.15 10.84
CA TYR A 1 -11.10 -10.52 10.81
C TYR A 1 -11.47 -10.96 9.39
N ASN A 2 -12.22 -10.15 8.67
CA ASN A 2 -12.72 -10.49 7.31
C ASN A 2 -11.62 -10.54 6.23
N TYR A 3 -10.37 -10.27 6.56
CA TYR A 3 -9.25 -10.23 5.63
C TYR A 3 -8.06 -11.08 6.09
N ILE A 4 -8.30 -12.16 6.84
CA ILE A 4 -7.24 -12.99 7.42
C ILE A 4 -6.27 -13.52 6.35
N ALA A 5 -6.79 -14.07 5.26
CA ALA A 5 -5.95 -14.62 4.19
C ALA A 5 -5.05 -13.54 3.55
N GLY A 6 -5.61 -12.37 3.23
CA GLY A 6 -4.85 -11.27 2.67
C GLY A 6 -3.81 -10.72 3.65
N THR A 7 -4.17 -10.56 4.90
CA THR A 7 -3.25 -10.11 5.96
C THR A 7 -2.08 -11.10 6.12
N THR A 8 -2.37 -12.40 6.14
CA THR A 8 -1.34 -13.45 6.25
C THR A 8 -0.42 -13.45 5.04
N ALA A 9 -0.97 -13.36 3.82
CA ALA A 9 -0.18 -13.31 2.60
C ALA A 9 0.72 -12.07 2.56
N ASN A 10 0.20 -10.91 2.91
CA ASN A 10 0.96 -9.65 2.93
C ASN A 10 2.08 -9.69 3.99
N ALA A 11 1.81 -10.19 5.18
CA ALA A 11 2.83 -10.38 6.21
C ALA A 11 3.93 -11.35 5.75
N GLY A 12 3.54 -12.42 5.06
CA GLY A 12 4.48 -13.38 4.47
C GLY A 12 5.37 -12.74 3.41
N LEU A 13 4.83 -11.90 2.54
CA LEU A 13 5.60 -11.16 1.54
C LEU A 13 6.58 -10.16 2.18
N MET A 14 6.18 -9.50 3.25
CA MET A 14 7.08 -8.60 3.99
C MET A 14 8.25 -9.36 4.59
N ALA A 15 8.01 -10.49 5.24
CA ALA A 15 9.04 -11.36 5.80
C ALA A 15 9.95 -11.92 4.70
N PHE A 16 9.38 -12.37 3.59
CA PHE A 16 10.11 -12.85 2.42
C PHE A 16 11.04 -11.78 1.84
N THR A 17 10.55 -10.55 1.68
CA THR A 17 11.36 -9.43 1.19
C THR A 17 12.61 -9.21 2.03
N LYS A 18 12.44 -9.20 3.35
CA LYS A 18 13.55 -9.02 4.28
C LYS A 18 14.53 -10.20 4.23
N ALA A 19 14.04 -11.43 4.23
CA ALA A 19 14.87 -12.62 4.19
C ALA A 19 15.66 -12.71 2.89
N LEU A 20 15.00 -12.46 1.75
CA LEU A 20 15.66 -12.53 0.44
C LEU A 20 16.75 -11.46 0.31
N SER A 21 16.51 -10.26 0.84
CA SER A 21 17.49 -9.17 0.75
C SER A 21 18.81 -9.46 1.47
N ASN A 22 18.78 -10.28 2.52
CA ASN A 22 19.99 -10.61 3.28
C ASN A 22 21.06 -11.29 2.44
N GLY A 23 20.67 -12.08 1.44
CA GLY A 23 21.62 -12.77 0.55
C GLY A 23 21.77 -12.12 -0.82
N SER A 24 20.76 -11.42 -1.29
CA SER A 24 20.69 -10.91 -2.66
C SER A 24 21.72 -9.80 -2.93
N THR A 25 22.07 -9.02 -1.93
CA THR A 25 23.03 -7.93 -2.06
C THR A 25 24.43 -8.42 -2.43
N ALA A 26 24.80 -9.66 -2.07
CA ALA A 26 26.05 -10.26 -2.52
C ALA A 26 26.12 -10.42 -4.05
N ASN A 27 24.99 -10.45 -4.71
CA ASN A 27 24.86 -10.53 -6.17
C ASN A 27 24.50 -9.17 -6.80
N GLY A 28 24.58 -8.08 -6.05
CA GLY A 28 24.24 -6.75 -6.54
C GLY A 28 22.75 -6.52 -6.75
N ILE A 29 21.90 -7.31 -6.09
CA ILE A 29 20.44 -7.23 -6.23
C ILE A 29 19.83 -6.63 -4.96
N ARG A 30 19.04 -5.58 -5.12
CA ARG A 30 18.25 -4.98 -4.06
C ARG A 30 16.85 -5.56 -4.07
N VAL A 31 16.32 -5.83 -2.89
CA VAL A 31 14.91 -6.32 -2.70
C VAL A 31 14.21 -5.38 -1.76
N LEU A 32 13.10 -4.83 -2.22
CA LEU A 32 12.33 -3.81 -1.53
C LEU A 32 10.84 -4.14 -1.58
N GLY A 33 10.11 -3.74 -0.58
CA GLY A 33 8.66 -3.83 -0.56
C GLY A 33 8.01 -2.45 -0.44
N ILE A 34 6.80 -2.34 -0.94
CA ILE A 34 5.96 -1.15 -0.81
C ILE A 34 4.62 -1.59 -0.21
N ASN A 35 4.19 -0.89 0.83
CA ASN A 35 2.86 -1.04 1.42
C ASN A 35 2.02 0.19 1.11
N PRO A 36 1.27 0.19 0.00
CA PRO A 36 0.35 1.29 -0.27
C PRO A 36 -0.87 1.22 0.64
N GLY A 37 -1.34 2.38 1.06
CA GLY A 37 -2.65 2.54 1.67
C GLY A 37 -3.77 2.53 0.63
N PHE A 38 -4.91 3.12 0.99
CA PHE A 38 -6.00 3.28 0.04
C PHE A 38 -5.55 4.10 -1.16
N THR A 39 -5.56 3.46 -2.32
CA THR A 39 -5.12 4.07 -3.59
C THR A 39 -6.29 4.07 -4.56
N THR A 40 -6.51 5.19 -5.24
CA THR A 40 -7.63 5.35 -6.17
C THR A 40 -7.54 4.32 -7.30
N SER A 41 -8.57 3.51 -7.42
CA SER A 41 -8.73 2.47 -8.42
C SER A 41 -10.21 2.11 -8.53
N ASP A 42 -10.60 1.43 -9.59
CA ASP A 42 -11.98 0.96 -9.73
C ASP A 42 -12.37 0.03 -8.57
N ARG A 43 -11.43 -0.80 -8.12
CA ARG A 43 -11.64 -1.68 -6.97
C ARG A 43 -11.92 -0.89 -5.69
N LEU A 44 -11.16 0.18 -5.43
CA LEU A 44 -11.38 1.02 -4.25
C LEU A 44 -12.75 1.70 -4.31
N ILE A 45 -13.10 2.25 -5.46
CA ILE A 45 -14.40 2.92 -5.65
C ILE A 45 -15.54 1.93 -5.42
N THR A 46 -15.47 0.72 -5.98
CA THR A 46 -16.47 -0.32 -5.77
C THR A 46 -16.59 -0.69 -4.29
N MET A 47 -15.46 -0.84 -3.60
CA MET A 47 -15.44 -1.14 -2.16
C MET A 47 -16.07 -0.01 -1.34
N MET A 48 -15.75 1.24 -1.65
CA MET A 48 -16.28 2.40 -0.94
C MET A 48 -17.79 2.58 -1.19
N LYS A 49 -18.26 2.32 -2.40
CA LYS A 49 -19.69 2.28 -2.72
C LYS A 49 -20.42 1.21 -1.90
N GLY A 50 -19.85 0.03 -1.77
CA GLY A 50 -20.38 -1.04 -0.93
C GLY A 50 -20.50 -0.62 0.53
N LYS A 51 -19.45 -0.01 1.09
CA LYS A 51 -19.46 0.51 2.46
C LYS A 51 -20.49 1.63 2.65
N ALA A 52 -20.60 2.53 1.69
CA ALA A 52 -21.60 3.61 1.74
C ALA A 52 -23.03 3.05 1.70
N LYS A 53 -23.27 2.00 0.92
CA LYS A 53 -24.55 1.30 0.89
C LYS A 53 -24.89 0.69 2.25
N GLU A 54 -23.93 0.06 2.91
CA GLU A 54 -24.13 -0.52 4.24
C GLU A 54 -24.36 0.56 5.30
N GLN A 55 -23.58 1.63 5.27
CA GLN A 55 -23.54 2.64 6.33
C GLN A 55 -24.60 3.71 6.18
N PHE A 56 -24.90 4.15 4.96
CA PHE A 56 -25.83 5.25 4.67
C PHE A 56 -27.09 4.80 3.92
N ASN A 57 -27.14 3.52 3.51
CA ASN A 57 -28.15 3.01 2.58
C ASN A 57 -28.20 3.79 1.25
N ASP A 58 -27.06 4.37 0.84
CA ASP A 58 -26.90 5.20 -0.36
C ASP A 58 -25.47 5.12 -0.86
N GLU A 59 -25.25 4.36 -1.94
CA GLU A 59 -23.91 4.18 -2.52
C GLU A 59 -23.33 5.46 -3.14
N SER A 60 -24.17 6.43 -3.51
CA SER A 60 -23.71 7.70 -4.08
C SER A 60 -22.91 8.55 -3.10
N ARG A 61 -23.00 8.24 -1.80
CA ARG A 61 -22.31 8.96 -0.73
C ARG A 61 -20.92 8.39 -0.42
N TRP A 62 -20.38 7.57 -1.29
CA TRP A 62 -19.10 6.88 -1.07
C TRP A 62 -17.91 7.83 -0.83
N GLU A 63 -17.91 9.02 -1.45
CA GLU A 63 -16.85 10.01 -1.26
C GLU A 63 -16.80 10.58 0.17
N GLU A 64 -17.92 10.57 0.89
CA GLU A 64 -17.95 11.03 2.26
C GLU A 64 -17.11 10.16 3.20
N LEU A 65 -16.88 8.89 2.84
CA LEU A 65 -16.03 7.98 3.61
C LEU A 65 -14.56 8.39 3.60
N PHE A 66 -14.14 9.22 2.66
CA PHE A 66 -12.76 9.72 2.60
C PHE A 66 -12.44 10.76 3.68
N LYS A 67 -13.44 11.35 4.31
CA LYS A 67 -13.24 12.34 5.38
C LYS A 67 -12.43 11.79 6.55
N ASP A 68 -12.54 10.48 6.79
CA ASP A 68 -11.84 9.80 7.88
C ASP A 68 -10.44 9.32 7.50
N LEU A 69 -10.05 9.46 6.23
CA LEU A 69 -8.73 9.12 5.76
C LEU A 69 -7.73 10.25 6.01
N PRO A 70 -6.44 9.93 6.18
CA PRO A 70 -5.39 10.96 6.18
C PRO A 70 -5.48 11.82 4.93
N PHE A 71 -5.27 13.13 5.09
CA PHE A 71 -5.45 14.13 4.03
C PHE A 71 -6.84 14.11 3.37
N GLN A 72 -7.83 13.42 3.98
CA GLN A 72 -9.20 13.30 3.51
C GLN A 72 -9.32 12.81 2.06
N ARG A 73 -8.39 11.96 1.65
CA ARG A 73 -8.38 11.38 0.31
C ARG A 73 -7.65 10.03 0.26
N ALA A 74 -7.89 9.28 -0.79
CA ALA A 74 -7.03 8.17 -1.15
C ALA A 74 -5.75 8.69 -1.84
N ALA A 75 -4.70 7.89 -1.84
CA ALA A 75 -3.52 8.15 -2.63
C ALA A 75 -3.85 8.05 -4.12
N LYS A 76 -3.13 8.78 -4.94
CA LYS A 76 -3.18 8.63 -6.40
C LYS A 76 -2.26 7.49 -6.81
N ALA A 77 -2.62 6.76 -7.87
CA ALA A 77 -1.77 5.70 -8.41
C ALA A 77 -0.38 6.23 -8.80
N GLU A 78 -0.31 7.46 -9.29
CA GLU A 78 0.94 8.15 -9.65
C GLU A 78 1.85 8.35 -8.45
N GLU A 79 1.31 8.58 -7.25
CA GLU A 79 2.12 8.73 -6.04
C GLU A 79 2.84 7.41 -5.68
N VAL A 80 2.18 6.27 -5.88
CA VAL A 80 2.80 4.95 -5.71
C VAL A 80 3.84 4.70 -6.81
N ALA A 81 3.53 5.06 -8.04
CA ALA A 81 4.44 4.92 -9.18
C ALA A 81 5.71 5.77 -9.02
N ASP A 82 5.57 6.99 -8.51
CA ASP A 82 6.71 7.89 -8.26
C ASP A 82 7.66 7.31 -7.22
N LEU A 83 7.12 6.77 -6.12
CA LEU A 83 7.94 6.08 -5.13
C LEU A 83 8.65 4.87 -5.74
N THR A 84 7.93 4.05 -6.50
CA THR A 84 8.49 2.87 -7.16
C THR A 84 9.62 3.25 -8.10
N THR A 85 9.43 4.28 -8.90
CA THR A 85 10.43 4.79 -9.84
C THR A 85 11.71 5.22 -9.11
N PHE A 86 11.57 5.94 -7.99
CA PHE A 86 12.71 6.32 -7.17
C PHE A 86 13.45 5.09 -6.61
N LEU A 87 12.72 4.12 -6.08
CA LEU A 87 13.30 2.94 -5.43
C LEU A 87 14.08 2.05 -6.40
N VAL A 88 13.67 1.97 -7.67
CA VAL A 88 14.41 1.19 -8.69
C VAL A 88 15.52 1.98 -9.35
N SER A 89 15.63 3.27 -9.07
CA SER A 89 16.63 4.12 -9.67
C SER A 89 18.00 3.99 -8.98
N PRO A 90 19.11 4.38 -9.65
CA PRO A 90 20.43 4.44 -9.02
C PRO A 90 20.51 5.38 -7.80
N ARG A 91 19.58 6.32 -7.68
CA ARG A 91 19.51 7.24 -6.54
C ARG A 91 19.19 6.54 -5.21
N CYS A 92 18.68 5.31 -5.28
CA CYS A 92 18.27 4.52 -4.12
C CYS A 92 19.19 3.29 -3.93
N ASP A 93 20.43 3.35 -4.37
CA ASP A 93 21.31 2.17 -4.47
C ASP A 93 21.67 1.54 -3.12
N TYR A 94 21.57 2.28 -2.03
CA TYR A 94 21.96 1.77 -0.70
C TYR A 94 20.77 1.32 0.15
N ILE A 95 19.55 1.32 -0.39
CA ILE A 95 18.36 0.86 0.30
C ILE A 95 17.96 -0.52 -0.20
N SER A 96 17.92 -1.50 0.69
CA SER A 96 17.46 -2.87 0.43
C SER A 96 16.92 -3.50 1.72
N GLY A 97 16.05 -4.48 1.59
CA GLY A 97 15.52 -5.24 2.74
C GLY A 97 14.49 -4.50 3.56
N THR A 98 13.99 -3.37 3.09
CA THR A 98 12.98 -2.58 3.81
C THR A 98 11.64 -2.62 3.09
N ILE A 99 10.60 -2.37 3.88
CA ILE A 99 9.23 -2.19 3.39
C ILE A 99 8.87 -0.74 3.66
N ILE A 100 8.50 -0.03 2.61
CA ILE A 100 8.16 1.40 2.71
C ILE A 100 6.64 1.55 2.63
N ALA A 101 6.06 2.11 3.68
CA ALA A 101 4.65 2.45 3.68
C ALA A 101 4.41 3.76 2.92
N ILE A 102 3.40 3.76 2.06
CA ILE A 102 2.89 4.95 1.40
C ILE A 102 1.38 5.03 1.66
N ASP A 103 1.04 5.38 2.87
CA ASP A 103 -0.33 5.32 3.42
C ASP A 103 -0.70 6.55 4.26
N ALA A 104 0.13 7.58 4.20
CA ALA A 104 -0.02 8.80 5.02
C ALA A 104 -0.10 8.53 6.53
N GLY A 105 0.51 7.43 6.99
CA GLY A 105 0.51 7.05 8.40
C GLY A 105 -0.77 6.36 8.89
N HIS A 106 -1.65 5.97 7.97
CA HIS A 106 -2.96 5.40 8.33
C HIS A 106 -2.86 4.10 9.12
N ALA A 107 -1.92 3.23 8.77
CA ALA A 107 -1.85 1.88 9.34
C ALA A 107 -0.97 1.75 10.58
N ASN A 108 -0.36 2.82 11.07
CA ASN A 108 0.50 2.81 12.27
C ASN A 108 1.54 1.66 12.26
N HIS A 109 2.35 1.63 11.26
CA HIS A 109 3.42 0.63 11.15
C HIS A 109 4.48 0.75 12.22
#